data_e4c06befbda043b355a50142d73b27f0
#
_entry.id   e4c06befbda043b355a50142d73b27f0
#
_cell.length_a   1.000
_cell.length_b   1.000
_cell.length_c   1.000
_cell.angle_alpha   90.00
_cell.angle_beta   90.00
_cell.angle_gamma   90.00
#
_symmetry.space_group_name_H-M   'P 1'
#
loop_
_entity.id
_entity.type
_entity.pdbx_description
1 polymer ?
#
loop_
_entity_poly.entity_id
_entity_poly.type
_entity_poly.pdbx_seq_one_letter_code
_entity_poly.pdbx_strand_id
1 'polypeptide(L)'
;TLQDKGKLDEAIDSYNKSISLKPDYAEAYNNIGSVLKDQGKLDEAIDAYKKSISLKPDYAEAHLNLSIVLLNNGSVREGLNKYEWRWKTDKYLPVQRDFLQPLWDGEKNLTDKRILLWSEQGIGDTLNWSIYLSLLNSLANHCILECQDKLIPLLERSFPDIEIRPENRTIDKDRNDFDFH
;
A
#
# COMPACT_ATOMS: atom_id res chain seq x y z
N THR A 1 18.17 -1.66 -22.55
CA THR A 1 19.16 -2.04 -23.59
C THR A 1 19.89 -3.32 -23.20
N LEU A 2 20.72 -3.94 -24.12
CA LEU A 2 21.57 -5.11 -23.81
C LEU A 2 22.59 -4.78 -22.71
N GLN A 3 23.08 -3.56 -22.67
CA GLN A 3 24.03 -3.09 -21.66
C GLN A 3 23.38 -3.00 -20.26
N ASP A 4 22.11 -2.60 -20.17
CA ASP A 4 21.37 -2.56 -18.91
C ASP A 4 21.13 -3.98 -18.38
N LYS A 5 20.81 -4.93 -19.28
CA LYS A 5 20.64 -6.33 -18.91
C LYS A 5 21.92 -6.93 -18.31
N GLY A 6 23.09 -6.66 -18.92
CA GLY A 6 24.38 -7.09 -18.39
C GLY A 6 24.65 -6.59 -16.97
N LYS A 7 24.31 -5.34 -16.67
CA LYS A 7 24.45 -4.78 -15.31
C LYS A 7 23.53 -5.46 -14.29
N LEU A 8 22.31 -5.84 -14.70
CA LEU A 8 21.38 -6.56 -13.83
C LEU A 8 21.90 -7.97 -13.51
N ASP A 9 22.47 -8.68 -14.48
CA ASP A 9 23.07 -10.01 -14.27
C ASP A 9 24.30 -9.92 -13.34
N GLU A 10 25.18 -8.94 -13.52
CA GLU A 10 26.33 -8.68 -12.64
C GLU A 10 25.89 -8.36 -11.19
N ALA A 11 24.76 -7.66 -11.03
CA ALA A 11 24.20 -7.39 -9.71
C ALA A 11 23.73 -8.68 -9.01
N ILE A 12 23.04 -9.57 -9.73
CA ILE A 12 22.63 -10.88 -9.18
C ILE A 12 23.86 -11.70 -8.76
N ASP A 13 24.90 -11.74 -9.57
CA ASP A 13 26.15 -12.45 -9.23
C ASP A 13 26.79 -11.91 -7.96
N SER A 14 26.77 -10.59 -7.78
CA SER A 14 27.31 -9.93 -6.58
C SER A 14 26.50 -10.26 -5.33
N TYR A 15 25.17 -10.29 -5.42
CA TYR A 15 24.32 -10.72 -4.32
C TYR A 15 24.47 -12.20 -4.00
N ASN A 16 24.60 -13.08 -5.02
CA ASN A 16 24.85 -14.51 -4.82
C ASN A 16 26.19 -14.77 -4.11
N LYS A 17 27.23 -13.99 -4.41
CA LYS A 17 28.50 -14.04 -3.65
C LYS A 17 28.28 -13.62 -2.19
N SER A 18 27.48 -12.60 -1.94
CA SER A 18 27.16 -12.17 -0.57
C SER A 18 26.39 -13.26 0.18
N ILE A 19 25.43 -13.91 -0.47
CA ILE A 19 24.66 -15.03 0.10
C ILE A 19 25.55 -16.25 0.36
N SER A 20 26.55 -16.54 -0.49
CA SER A 20 27.48 -17.63 -0.25
C SER A 20 28.32 -17.42 1.01
N LEU A 21 28.60 -16.17 1.36
CA LEU A 21 29.32 -15.80 2.57
C LEU A 21 28.40 -15.70 3.80
N LYS A 22 27.14 -15.30 3.59
CA LYS A 22 26.12 -15.13 4.62
C LYS A 22 24.77 -15.64 4.11
N PRO A 23 24.45 -16.94 4.28
CA PRO A 23 23.23 -17.56 3.74
C PRO A 23 21.91 -17.01 4.30
N ASP A 24 21.93 -16.34 5.45
CA ASP A 24 20.79 -15.70 6.11
C ASP A 24 20.66 -14.20 5.79
N TYR A 25 21.29 -13.73 4.72
CA TYR A 25 21.27 -12.32 4.33
C TYR A 25 19.97 -11.95 3.62
N ALA A 26 18.92 -11.63 4.38
CA ALA A 26 17.57 -11.32 3.89
C ALA A 26 17.57 -10.17 2.88
N GLU A 27 18.37 -9.13 3.11
CA GLU A 27 18.45 -7.97 2.23
C GLU A 27 19.01 -8.31 0.85
N ALA A 28 19.93 -9.27 0.76
CA ALA A 28 20.46 -9.73 -0.53
C ALA A 28 19.36 -10.44 -1.35
N TYR A 29 18.55 -11.29 -0.73
CA TYR A 29 17.40 -11.91 -1.40
C TYR A 29 16.36 -10.89 -1.85
N ASN A 30 16.06 -9.85 -1.03
CA ASN A 30 15.18 -8.76 -1.43
C ASN A 30 15.73 -8.02 -2.66
N ASN A 31 17.03 -7.75 -2.70
CA ASN A 31 17.66 -7.05 -3.82
C ASN A 31 17.69 -7.92 -5.10
N ILE A 32 17.93 -9.22 -4.99
CA ILE A 32 17.78 -10.17 -6.11
C ILE A 32 16.35 -10.11 -6.64
N GLY A 33 15.34 -10.15 -5.78
CA GLY A 33 13.93 -10.02 -6.16
C GLY A 33 13.66 -8.75 -6.96
N SER A 34 14.24 -7.61 -6.54
CA SER A 34 14.11 -6.35 -7.27
C SER A 34 14.74 -6.40 -8.66
N VAL A 35 15.91 -6.98 -8.79
CA VAL A 35 16.58 -7.15 -10.09
C VAL A 35 15.79 -8.09 -11.01
N LEU A 36 15.27 -9.20 -10.48
CA LEU A 36 14.46 -10.16 -11.24
C LEU A 36 13.13 -9.52 -11.71
N LYS A 37 12.50 -8.72 -10.86
CA LYS A 37 11.31 -7.93 -11.22
C LYS A 37 11.63 -6.99 -12.40
N ASP A 38 12.75 -6.28 -12.35
CA ASP A 38 13.17 -5.35 -13.41
C ASP A 38 13.55 -6.09 -14.72
N GLN A 39 13.92 -7.37 -14.63
CA GLN A 39 14.07 -8.27 -15.77
C GLN A 39 12.75 -8.85 -16.29
N GLY A 40 11.60 -8.59 -15.63
CA GLY A 40 10.30 -9.16 -15.95
C GLY A 40 10.11 -10.62 -15.50
N LYS A 41 11.03 -11.17 -14.71
CA LYS A 41 10.99 -12.54 -14.18
C LYS A 41 10.19 -12.57 -12.88
N LEU A 42 8.86 -12.37 -12.99
CA LEU A 42 8.00 -12.13 -11.85
C LEU A 42 7.94 -13.30 -10.87
N ASP A 43 7.87 -14.54 -11.35
CA ASP A 43 7.78 -15.72 -10.49
C ASP A 43 9.08 -15.92 -9.68
N GLU A 44 10.23 -15.76 -10.31
CA GLU A 44 11.54 -15.84 -9.65
C GLU A 44 11.69 -14.69 -8.62
N ALA A 45 11.18 -13.49 -8.93
CA ALA A 45 11.17 -12.37 -7.98
C ALA A 45 10.31 -12.66 -6.75
N ILE A 46 9.12 -13.26 -6.93
CA ILE A 46 8.23 -13.70 -5.83
C ILE A 46 8.98 -14.68 -4.91
N ASP A 47 9.68 -15.66 -5.47
CA ASP A 47 10.43 -16.65 -4.68
C ASP A 47 11.57 -16.00 -3.90
N ALA A 48 12.30 -15.07 -4.51
CA ALA A 48 13.36 -14.33 -3.84
C ALA A 48 12.83 -13.48 -2.67
N TYR A 49 11.73 -12.76 -2.87
CA TYR A 49 11.09 -11.98 -1.78
C TYR A 49 10.54 -12.87 -0.68
N LYS A 50 9.90 -14.00 -1.00
CA LYS A 50 9.45 -14.99 -0.01
C LYS A 50 10.61 -15.53 0.80
N LYS A 51 11.74 -15.79 0.18
CA LYS A 51 12.97 -16.22 0.88
C LYS A 51 13.48 -15.13 1.82
N SER A 52 13.52 -13.87 1.37
CA SER A 52 13.88 -12.71 2.21
C SER A 52 12.99 -12.65 3.46
N ILE A 53 11.66 -12.73 3.28
CA ILE A 53 10.69 -12.69 4.37
C ILE A 53 10.84 -13.90 5.29
N SER A 54 11.16 -15.09 4.77
CA SER A 54 11.38 -16.27 5.63
C SER A 54 12.59 -16.13 6.55
N LEU A 55 13.60 -15.36 6.13
CA LEU A 55 14.80 -15.07 6.92
C LEU A 55 14.59 -13.91 7.89
N LYS A 56 13.78 -12.92 7.49
CA LYS A 56 13.44 -11.75 8.30
C LYS A 56 11.94 -11.43 8.17
N PRO A 57 11.08 -12.05 9.03
CA PRO A 57 9.62 -11.96 8.91
C PRO A 57 9.04 -10.55 9.04
N ASP A 58 9.75 -9.63 9.68
CA ASP A 58 9.37 -8.24 9.88
C ASP A 58 9.98 -7.26 8.86
N TYR A 59 10.56 -7.78 7.77
CA TYR A 59 11.19 -6.95 6.75
C TYR A 59 10.14 -6.27 5.85
N ALA A 60 9.72 -5.09 6.24
CA ALA A 60 8.62 -4.34 5.63
C ALA A 60 8.82 -4.09 4.13
N GLU A 61 10.06 -3.74 3.70
CA GLU A 61 10.37 -3.52 2.29
C GLU A 61 10.21 -4.78 1.45
N ALA A 62 10.58 -5.95 1.97
CA ALA A 62 10.41 -7.20 1.24
C ALA A 62 8.92 -7.56 1.08
N HIS A 63 8.10 -7.33 2.11
CA HIS A 63 6.65 -7.48 2.01
C HIS A 63 6.05 -6.51 0.99
N LEU A 64 6.44 -5.24 1.02
CA LEU A 64 5.96 -4.23 0.06
C LEU A 64 6.38 -4.57 -1.37
N ASN A 65 7.64 -4.96 -1.59
CA ASN A 65 8.12 -5.36 -2.90
C ASN A 65 7.39 -6.61 -3.42
N LEU A 66 7.17 -7.61 -2.56
CA LEU A 66 6.36 -8.79 -2.90
C LEU A 66 4.93 -8.40 -3.29
N SER A 67 4.31 -7.46 -2.56
CA SER A 67 2.95 -7.01 -2.87
C SER A 67 2.84 -6.46 -4.29
N ILE A 68 3.78 -5.60 -4.69
CA ILE A 68 3.80 -4.99 -6.03
C ILE A 68 3.90 -6.07 -7.12
N VAL A 69 4.76 -7.08 -6.93
CA VAL A 69 4.90 -8.16 -7.92
C VAL A 69 3.66 -9.04 -7.97
N LEU A 70 3.06 -9.35 -6.82
CA LEU A 70 1.81 -10.11 -6.75
C LEU A 70 0.65 -9.39 -7.46
N LEU A 71 0.52 -8.07 -7.26
CA LEU A 71 -0.49 -7.26 -7.95
C LEU A 71 -0.27 -7.27 -9.47
N ASN A 72 0.97 -7.11 -9.92
CA ASN A 72 1.33 -7.17 -11.34
C ASN A 72 1.10 -8.56 -11.96
N ASN A 73 1.22 -9.61 -11.16
CA ASN A 73 0.97 -11.00 -11.56
C ASN A 73 -0.51 -11.42 -11.43
N GLY A 74 -1.41 -10.50 -11.08
CA GLY A 74 -2.84 -10.75 -10.97
C GLY A 74 -3.29 -11.40 -9.64
N SER A 75 -2.38 -11.64 -8.70
CA SER A 75 -2.68 -12.18 -7.37
C SER A 75 -3.19 -11.08 -6.42
N VAL A 76 -4.32 -10.46 -6.79
CA VAL A 76 -4.79 -9.19 -6.19
C VAL A 76 -5.00 -9.31 -4.68
N ARG A 77 -5.71 -10.33 -4.20
CA ARG A 77 -6.03 -10.48 -2.77
C ARG A 77 -4.76 -10.58 -1.92
N GLU A 78 -3.81 -11.44 -2.32
CA GLU A 78 -2.56 -11.62 -1.58
C GLU A 78 -1.70 -10.34 -1.67
N GLY A 79 -1.64 -9.73 -2.86
CA GLY A 79 -0.94 -8.48 -3.09
C GLY A 79 -1.43 -7.36 -2.19
N LEU A 80 -2.74 -7.13 -2.10
CA LEU A 80 -3.32 -6.10 -1.23
C LEU A 80 -3.04 -6.37 0.25
N ASN A 81 -3.16 -7.62 0.71
CA ASN A 81 -2.82 -7.98 2.10
C ASN A 81 -1.34 -7.69 2.44
N LYS A 82 -0.44 -7.91 1.49
CA LYS A 82 0.98 -7.58 1.66
C LYS A 82 1.24 -6.08 1.54
N TYR A 83 0.42 -5.34 0.81
CA TYR A 83 0.58 -3.90 0.61
C TYR A 83 0.42 -3.09 1.92
N GLU A 84 -0.31 -3.62 2.90
CA GLU A 84 -0.43 -3.00 4.22
C GLU A 84 0.91 -2.84 4.97
N TRP A 85 1.93 -3.62 4.62
CA TRP A 85 3.27 -3.47 5.17
C TRP A 85 3.95 -2.15 4.79
N ARG A 86 3.43 -1.41 3.79
CA ARG A 86 3.94 -0.09 3.43
C ARG A 86 4.02 0.85 4.63
N TRP A 87 3.04 0.76 5.55
CA TRP A 87 2.98 1.58 6.76
C TRP A 87 4.13 1.36 7.73
N LYS A 88 4.90 0.29 7.58
CA LYS A 88 6.08 -0.02 8.39
C LYS A 88 7.39 0.37 7.70
N THR A 89 7.33 0.94 6.49
CA THR A 89 8.52 1.40 5.77
C THR A 89 8.78 2.88 6.04
N ASP A 90 10.04 3.28 6.03
CA ASP A 90 10.45 4.68 6.26
C ASP A 90 9.80 5.67 5.28
N LYS A 91 9.45 5.20 4.09
CA LYS A 91 8.80 6.02 3.07
C LYS A 91 7.38 6.43 3.44
N TYR A 92 6.60 5.53 4.04
CA TYR A 92 5.17 5.75 4.29
C TYR A 92 4.86 6.10 5.74
N LEU A 93 5.72 5.71 6.68
CA LEU A 93 5.55 6.02 8.09
C LEU A 93 5.28 7.52 8.37
N PRO A 94 5.97 8.48 7.72
CA PRO A 94 5.72 9.91 7.97
C PRO A 94 4.37 10.43 7.47
N VAL A 95 3.69 9.69 6.57
CA VAL A 95 2.40 10.09 6.00
C VAL A 95 1.24 9.31 6.60
N GLN A 96 1.52 8.33 7.46
CA GLN A 96 0.51 7.60 8.20
C GLN A 96 -0.23 8.55 9.14
N ARG A 97 -1.55 8.44 9.17
CA ARG A 97 -2.40 9.19 10.10
C ARG A 97 -2.62 8.36 11.37
N ASP A 98 -2.61 9.03 12.52
CA ASP A 98 -2.70 8.40 13.83
C ASP A 98 -4.09 8.62 14.44
N PHE A 99 -5.02 7.75 14.07
CA PHE A 99 -6.38 7.74 14.59
C PHE A 99 -6.51 6.80 15.78
N LEU A 100 -7.35 7.14 16.77
CA LEU A 100 -7.74 6.25 17.85
C LEU A 100 -8.79 5.22 17.41
N GLN A 101 -9.59 5.58 16.41
CA GLN A 101 -10.61 4.70 15.83
C GLN A 101 -9.92 3.59 15.01
N PRO A 102 -10.51 2.38 15.01
CA PRO A 102 -9.94 1.27 14.28
C PRO A 102 -10.04 1.44 12.77
N LEU A 103 -9.06 0.88 12.06
CA LEU A 103 -9.15 0.68 10.62
C LEU A 103 -10.31 -0.30 10.33
N TRP A 104 -11.14 0.03 9.35
CA TRP A 104 -12.17 -0.88 8.87
C TRP A 104 -11.54 -2.04 8.07
N ASP A 105 -11.88 -3.26 8.47
CA ASP A 105 -11.34 -4.50 7.90
C ASP A 105 -12.09 -5.01 6.66
N GLY A 106 -13.15 -4.30 6.22
CA GLY A 106 -14.01 -4.72 5.12
C GLY A 106 -15.10 -5.72 5.50
N GLU A 107 -15.13 -6.22 6.75
CA GLU A 107 -16.06 -7.24 7.21
C GLU A 107 -17.08 -6.71 8.23
N LYS A 108 -16.66 -5.75 9.07
CA LYS A 108 -17.53 -5.17 10.10
C LYS A 108 -18.71 -4.40 9.49
N ASN A 109 -19.88 -4.59 10.07
CA ASN A 109 -21.09 -3.89 9.64
C ASN A 109 -20.97 -2.37 9.90
N LEU A 110 -21.26 -1.57 8.89
CA LEU A 110 -21.21 -0.12 8.92
C LEU A 110 -22.60 0.56 8.98
N THR A 111 -23.71 -0.20 9.03
CA THR A 111 -25.09 0.31 8.92
C THR A 111 -25.40 1.49 9.84
N ASP A 112 -24.92 1.45 11.09
CA ASP A 112 -25.10 2.53 12.09
C ASP A 112 -23.81 3.28 12.39
N LYS A 113 -22.82 3.19 11.49
CA LYS A 113 -21.47 3.70 11.70
C LYS A 113 -21.12 4.81 10.72
N ARG A 114 -20.24 5.68 11.17
CA ARG A 114 -19.61 6.72 10.36
C ARG A 114 -18.23 6.23 9.95
N ILE A 115 -17.91 6.35 8.68
CA ILE A 115 -16.60 5.98 8.16
C ILE A 115 -15.87 7.20 7.61
N LEU A 116 -14.60 7.37 7.99
CA LEU A 116 -13.70 8.33 7.40
C LEU A 116 -12.84 7.66 6.34
N LEU A 117 -12.91 8.17 5.14
CA LEU A 117 -11.99 7.85 4.04
C LEU A 117 -11.04 9.04 3.88
N TRP A 118 -9.79 8.77 3.59
CA TRP A 118 -8.83 9.85 3.39
C TRP A 118 -7.85 9.53 2.27
N SER A 119 -7.44 10.55 1.56
CA SER A 119 -6.51 10.39 0.45
C SER A 119 -5.09 10.23 0.98
N GLU A 120 -4.52 9.06 0.73
CA GLU A 120 -3.15 8.71 1.14
C GLU A 120 -2.11 9.29 0.17
N GLN A 121 -2.43 9.30 -1.11
CA GLN A 121 -1.51 9.61 -2.20
C GLN A 121 -2.00 10.77 -3.07
N GLY A 122 -1.58 10.81 -4.32
CA GLY A 122 -1.86 11.91 -5.22
C GLY A 122 -3.30 12.00 -5.73
N ILE A 123 -3.59 13.09 -6.43
CA ILE A 123 -4.91 13.38 -7.03
C ILE A 123 -5.41 12.23 -7.90
N GLY A 124 -4.52 11.60 -8.70
CA GLY A 124 -4.88 10.49 -9.59
C GLY A 124 -5.36 9.27 -8.83
N ASP A 125 -4.70 8.94 -7.71
CA ASP A 125 -5.10 7.81 -6.88
C ASP A 125 -6.45 8.08 -6.21
N THR A 126 -6.65 9.29 -5.67
CA THR A 126 -7.92 9.68 -5.07
C THR A 126 -9.08 9.55 -6.08
N LEU A 127 -8.90 10.03 -7.32
CA LEU A 127 -9.90 9.89 -8.37
C LEU A 127 -10.15 8.43 -8.77
N ASN A 128 -9.08 7.62 -8.87
CA ASN A 128 -9.22 6.21 -9.21
C ASN A 128 -10.02 5.43 -8.17
N TRP A 129 -9.77 5.69 -6.88
CA TRP A 129 -10.49 5.00 -5.80
C TRP A 129 -11.86 5.59 -5.50
N SER A 130 -12.18 6.81 -5.99
CA SER A 130 -13.49 7.45 -5.79
C SER A 130 -14.66 6.65 -6.39
N ILE A 131 -14.40 5.74 -7.33
CA ILE A 131 -15.42 4.84 -7.88
C ILE A 131 -16.10 3.96 -6.83
N TYR A 132 -15.42 3.71 -5.69
CA TYR A 132 -15.98 2.91 -4.59
C TYR A 132 -16.78 3.72 -3.58
N LEU A 133 -16.79 5.06 -3.66
CA LEU A 133 -17.46 5.93 -2.69
C LEU A 133 -18.96 5.65 -2.59
N SER A 134 -19.65 5.47 -3.72
CA SER A 134 -21.09 5.16 -3.71
C SER A 134 -21.39 3.83 -3.03
N LEU A 135 -20.53 2.82 -3.22
CA LEU A 135 -20.67 1.53 -2.53
C LEU A 135 -20.49 1.71 -1.02
N LEU A 136 -19.44 2.37 -0.58
CA LEU A 136 -19.18 2.60 0.84
C LEU A 136 -20.27 3.43 1.51
N ASN A 137 -20.78 4.47 0.81
CA ASN A 137 -21.91 5.27 1.30
C ASN A 137 -23.20 4.45 1.44
N SER A 138 -23.38 3.41 0.62
CA SER A 138 -24.53 2.50 0.75
C SER A 138 -24.41 1.52 1.92
N LEU A 139 -23.20 1.28 2.42
CA LEU A 139 -22.92 0.38 3.54
C LEU A 139 -22.88 1.09 4.89
N ALA A 140 -22.49 2.34 4.91
CA ALA A 140 -22.33 3.15 6.13
C ALA A 140 -23.52 4.06 6.38
N ASN A 141 -23.76 4.42 7.65
CA ASN A 141 -24.74 5.44 8.00
C ASN A 141 -24.29 6.83 7.54
N HIS A 142 -23.01 7.10 7.57
CA HIS A 142 -22.43 8.37 7.12
C HIS A 142 -21.00 8.14 6.59
N CYS A 143 -20.73 8.68 5.42
CA CYS A 143 -19.43 8.58 4.77
C CYS A 143 -18.79 9.99 4.70
N ILE A 144 -17.57 10.10 5.21
CA ILE A 144 -16.76 11.31 5.16
C ILE A 144 -15.54 11.03 4.29
N LEU A 145 -15.26 11.90 3.33
CA LEU A 145 -14.02 11.83 2.54
C LEU A 145 -13.17 13.07 2.78
N GLU A 146 -11.96 12.86 3.26
CA GLU A 146 -10.93 13.91 3.31
C GLU A 146 -9.97 13.77 2.14
N CYS A 147 -9.85 14.83 1.35
CA CYS A 147 -9.04 14.85 0.14
C CYS A 147 -8.37 16.19 -0.09
N GLN A 148 -7.53 16.25 -1.12
CA GLN A 148 -6.87 17.48 -1.54
C GLN A 148 -7.91 18.55 -1.96
N ASP A 149 -7.70 19.79 -1.58
CA ASP A 149 -8.61 20.93 -1.80
C ASP A 149 -9.08 21.06 -3.25
N LYS A 150 -8.19 20.76 -4.20
CA LYS A 150 -8.49 20.83 -5.65
C LYS A 150 -9.55 19.86 -6.11
N LEU A 151 -9.77 18.78 -5.37
CA LEU A 151 -10.76 17.74 -5.71
C LEU A 151 -12.14 18.02 -5.09
N ILE A 152 -12.22 18.83 -4.04
CA ILE A 152 -13.47 19.08 -3.29
C ILE A 152 -14.61 19.46 -4.23
N PRO A 153 -14.53 20.51 -5.10
CA PRO A 153 -15.66 20.90 -5.93
C PRO A 153 -16.11 19.84 -6.93
N LEU A 154 -15.18 18.99 -7.38
CA LEU A 154 -15.50 17.88 -8.27
C LEU A 154 -16.24 16.78 -7.53
N LEU A 155 -15.72 16.37 -6.37
CA LEU A 155 -16.24 15.26 -5.59
C LEU A 155 -17.58 15.60 -4.94
N GLU A 156 -17.78 16.80 -4.40
CA GLU A 156 -19.08 17.27 -3.89
C GLU A 156 -20.18 17.21 -4.96
N ARG A 157 -19.86 17.63 -6.19
CA ARG A 157 -20.80 17.54 -7.32
C ARG A 157 -21.10 16.12 -7.73
N SER A 158 -20.10 15.22 -7.67
CA SER A 158 -20.23 13.83 -8.11
C SER A 158 -20.85 12.92 -7.05
N PHE A 159 -20.72 13.26 -5.79
CA PHE A 159 -21.17 12.49 -4.63
C PHE A 159 -21.87 13.39 -3.60
N PRO A 160 -23.07 13.93 -3.92
CA PRO A 160 -23.76 14.91 -3.08
C PRO A 160 -24.18 14.39 -1.70
N ASP A 161 -24.26 13.07 -1.54
CA ASP A 161 -24.65 12.40 -0.30
C ASP A 161 -23.44 12.04 0.60
N ILE A 162 -22.24 12.39 0.18
CA ILE A 162 -21.00 12.14 0.93
C ILE A 162 -20.45 13.47 1.43
N GLU A 163 -20.06 13.51 2.69
CA GLU A 163 -19.41 14.69 3.25
C GLU A 163 -17.96 14.79 2.78
N ILE A 164 -17.67 15.78 1.92
CA ILE A 164 -16.31 16.00 1.39
C ILE A 164 -15.65 17.12 2.20
N ARG A 165 -14.41 16.89 2.66
CA ARG A 165 -13.66 17.84 3.48
C ARG A 165 -12.23 18.02 2.96
N PRO A 166 -11.59 19.17 3.23
CA PRO A 166 -10.15 19.30 3.07
C PRO A 166 -9.40 18.40 4.06
N GLU A 167 -8.28 17.86 3.63
CA GLU A 167 -7.42 17.03 4.47
C GLU A 167 -6.86 17.85 5.65
N ASN A 168 -7.08 17.40 6.87
CA ASN A 168 -6.55 18.02 8.08
C ASN A 168 -5.88 16.99 9.00
N ARG A 169 -4.53 16.96 8.98
CA ARG A 169 -3.72 16.02 9.75
C ARG A 169 -3.36 16.48 11.16
N THR A 170 -3.75 17.70 11.56
CA THR A 170 -3.28 18.29 12.82
C THR A 170 -4.02 17.81 14.06
N ILE A 171 -5.20 17.21 13.90
CA ILE A 171 -6.11 16.83 14.98
C ILE A 171 -6.57 15.35 14.92
N ASP A 172 -5.78 14.49 14.30
CA ASP A 172 -6.20 13.09 14.09
C ASP A 172 -6.48 12.31 15.38
N LYS A 173 -5.70 12.56 16.44
CA LYS A 173 -5.84 11.83 17.72
C LYS A 173 -7.09 12.17 18.52
N ASP A 174 -7.61 13.38 18.39
CA ASP A 174 -8.74 13.87 19.20
C ASP A 174 -10.08 13.83 18.46
N ARG A 175 -10.13 13.13 17.34
CA ARG A 175 -11.32 13.04 16.51
C ARG A 175 -12.35 12.06 17.07
N ASN A 176 -13.63 12.46 16.97
CA ASN A 176 -14.76 11.65 17.39
C ASN A 176 -15.94 11.72 16.40
N ASP A 177 -15.69 12.23 15.20
CA ASP A 177 -16.69 12.45 14.15
C ASP A 177 -16.89 11.24 13.24
N PHE A 178 -16.11 10.15 13.46
CA PHE A 178 -16.25 8.87 12.78
C PHE A 178 -15.97 7.71 13.74
N ASP A 179 -16.36 6.51 13.35
CA ASP A 179 -16.24 5.27 14.12
C ASP A 179 -15.17 4.33 13.55
N PHE A 180 -14.90 4.43 12.24
CA PHE A 180 -13.86 3.68 11.50
C PHE A 180 -13.14 4.57 10.49
N HIS A 181 -11.93 4.20 10.12
CA HIS A 181 -11.22 4.79 9.00
C HIS A 181 -10.66 3.74 8.05
#